data_7df5073bf570ee3e998b1d84317f7003
#
_entry.id   7df5073bf570ee3e998b1d84317f7003
#
_cell.length_a   1.000
_cell.length_b   1.000
_cell.length_c   1.000
_cell.angle_alpha   90.00
_cell.angle_beta   90.00
_cell.angle_gamma   90.00
#
_symmetry.space_group_name_H-M   'P 1'
#
loop_
_entity.id
_entity.type
_entity.pdbx_description
1 polymer ?
#
loop_
_entity_poly.entity_id
_entity_poly.type
_entity_poly.pdbx_seq_one_letter_code
_entity_poly.pdbx_strand_id
1 'polypeptide(L)'
;MREPIRDINRLQHILEAIMTIEDYISNKSFEEFTNDKLLKHAVYYNVGIVGEAAYKLSSEFTDSHQDVPWRDIIKMRHVLIHGYYQLNSKTMWMTIKK
;
A
#
# COMPACT_ATOMS: atom_id res chain seq x y z
N MET A 1 11.67 -1.12 -22.39
CA MET A 1 11.67 0.14 -21.62
C MET A 1 10.23 0.59 -21.37
N ARG A 2 9.98 1.05 -20.16
CA ARG A 2 8.64 1.52 -19.83
C ARG A 2 8.46 2.96 -20.20
N GLU A 3 7.26 3.29 -20.61
CA GLU A 3 6.93 4.64 -21.02
C GLU A 3 6.58 5.51 -19.81
N PRO A 4 6.95 6.81 -19.84
CA PRO A 4 6.62 7.71 -18.75
C PRO A 4 5.12 7.76 -18.43
N ILE A 5 4.27 7.60 -19.43
CA ILE A 5 2.82 7.64 -19.23
C ILE A 5 2.34 6.48 -18.36
N ARG A 6 3.02 5.34 -18.44
CA ARG A 6 2.68 4.20 -17.61
C ARG A 6 3.03 4.47 -16.16
N ASP A 7 4.18 5.11 -15.91
CA ASP A 7 4.55 5.49 -14.56
C ASP A 7 3.54 6.48 -13.98
N ILE A 8 3.09 7.44 -14.78
CA ILE A 8 2.07 8.40 -14.33
C ILE A 8 0.80 7.67 -13.92
N ASN A 9 0.35 6.70 -14.73
CA ASN A 9 -0.85 5.93 -14.40
C ASN A 9 -0.67 5.12 -13.12
N ARG A 10 0.51 4.51 -12.93
CA ARG A 10 0.78 3.77 -11.70
C ARG A 10 0.78 4.67 -10.48
N LEU A 11 1.37 5.87 -10.63
CA LEU A 11 1.37 6.85 -9.54
C LEU A 11 -0.02 7.30 -9.18
N GLN A 12 -0.90 7.46 -10.18
CA GLN A 12 -2.29 7.82 -9.91
C GLN A 12 -3.00 6.72 -9.14
N HIS A 13 -2.74 5.45 -9.49
CA HIS A 13 -3.32 4.32 -8.75
C HIS A 13 -2.84 4.30 -7.31
N ILE A 14 -1.55 4.58 -7.10
CA ILE A 14 -0.98 4.64 -5.75
C ILE A 14 -1.66 5.75 -4.95
N LEU A 15 -1.76 6.93 -5.54
CA LEU A 15 -2.35 8.07 -4.87
C LEU A 15 -3.81 7.81 -4.50
N GLU A 16 -4.59 7.27 -5.42
CA GLU A 16 -5.99 6.94 -5.16
C GLU A 16 -6.12 5.93 -4.04
N ALA A 17 -5.26 4.91 -4.04
CA ALA A 17 -5.31 3.89 -3.00
C ALA A 17 -4.95 4.47 -1.64
N ILE A 18 -3.94 5.34 -1.59
CA ILE A 18 -3.54 5.99 -0.34
C ILE A 18 -4.67 6.87 0.19
N MET A 19 -5.30 7.65 -0.68
CA MET A 19 -6.40 8.51 -0.29
C MET A 19 -7.59 7.69 0.20
N THR A 20 -7.85 6.57 -0.42
CA THR A 20 -8.91 5.66 0.00
C THR A 20 -8.63 5.10 1.39
N ILE A 21 -7.37 4.69 1.63
CA ILE A 21 -6.98 4.18 2.95
C ILE A 21 -7.19 5.27 4.01
N GLU A 22 -6.72 6.48 3.73
CA GLU A 22 -6.86 7.59 4.66
C GLU A 22 -8.32 7.87 4.99
N ASP A 23 -9.17 7.79 3.98
CA ASP A 23 -10.61 7.99 4.18
C ASP A 23 -11.21 6.89 5.06
N TYR A 24 -10.83 5.64 4.78
CA TYR A 24 -11.36 4.50 5.54
C TYR A 24 -10.98 4.55 7.01
N ILE A 25 -9.75 4.98 7.33
CA ILE A 25 -9.29 5.00 8.73
C ILE A 25 -9.50 6.35 9.40
N SER A 26 -10.09 7.31 8.71
CA SER A 26 -10.39 8.63 9.27
C SER A 26 -11.25 8.47 10.52
N ASN A 27 -10.80 9.06 11.62
CA ASN A 27 -11.49 9.00 12.91
C ASN A 27 -11.64 7.59 13.48
N LYS A 28 -10.82 6.65 13.03
CA LYS A 28 -10.81 5.29 13.57
C LYS A 28 -9.63 5.09 14.49
N SER A 29 -9.85 4.37 15.59
CA SER A 29 -8.77 3.98 16.49
C SER A 29 -8.18 2.65 16.06
N PHE A 30 -7.02 2.31 16.61
CA PHE A 30 -6.42 1.00 16.38
C PHE A 30 -7.39 -0.12 16.80
N GLU A 31 -8.10 0.08 17.90
CA GLU A 31 -9.04 -0.91 18.41
C GLU A 31 -10.18 -1.12 17.41
N GLU A 32 -10.74 -0.03 16.89
CA GLU A 32 -11.79 -0.12 15.87
C GLU A 32 -11.29 -0.82 14.61
N PHE A 33 -10.08 -0.49 14.19
CA PHE A 33 -9.48 -1.12 13.01
C PHE A 33 -9.31 -2.63 13.23
N THR A 34 -8.80 -3.01 14.40
CA THR A 34 -8.54 -4.42 14.71
C THR A 34 -9.81 -5.24 14.76
N ASN A 35 -10.90 -4.65 15.24
CA ASN A 35 -12.14 -5.37 15.45
C ASN A 35 -13.10 -5.32 14.26
N ASP A 36 -12.77 -4.57 13.23
CA ASP A 36 -13.62 -4.45 12.04
C ASP A 36 -12.98 -5.20 10.88
N LYS A 37 -13.44 -6.43 10.69
CA LYS A 37 -12.88 -7.30 9.66
C LYS A 37 -13.06 -6.72 8.26
N LEU A 38 -14.21 -6.11 8.02
CA LEU A 38 -14.48 -5.51 6.70
C LEU A 38 -13.50 -4.35 6.46
N LEU A 39 -13.33 -3.49 7.46
CA LEU A 39 -12.41 -2.37 7.34
C LEU A 39 -10.97 -2.85 7.11
N LYS A 40 -10.54 -3.87 7.87
CA LYS A 40 -9.20 -4.42 7.70
C LYS A 40 -8.99 -4.93 6.28
N HIS A 41 -9.95 -5.70 5.77
CA HIS A 41 -9.80 -6.27 4.44
C HIS A 41 -9.81 -5.19 3.36
N ALA A 42 -10.61 -4.15 3.53
CA ALA A 42 -10.64 -3.05 2.59
C ALA A 42 -9.30 -2.31 2.57
N VAL A 43 -8.71 -2.08 3.75
CA VAL A 43 -7.40 -1.44 3.85
C VAL A 43 -6.32 -2.35 3.24
N TYR A 44 -6.35 -3.64 3.58
CA TYR A 44 -5.37 -4.59 3.05
C TYR A 44 -5.41 -4.63 1.53
N TYR A 45 -6.60 -4.63 0.96
CA TYR A 45 -6.75 -4.63 -0.49
C TYR A 45 -6.07 -3.40 -1.11
N ASN A 46 -6.27 -2.24 -0.52
CA ASN A 46 -5.68 -1.01 -1.04
C ASN A 46 -4.17 -0.95 -0.84
N VAL A 47 -3.66 -1.50 0.27
CA VAL A 47 -2.22 -1.62 0.47
C VAL A 47 -1.62 -2.51 -0.62
N GLY A 48 -2.35 -3.57 -0.98
CA GLY A 48 -1.93 -4.44 -2.08
C GLY A 48 -1.86 -3.71 -3.41
N ILE A 49 -2.84 -2.83 -3.67
CA ILE A 49 -2.84 -2.00 -4.88
C ILE A 49 -1.60 -1.12 -4.94
N VAL A 50 -1.25 -0.49 -3.81
CA VAL A 50 -0.06 0.36 -3.74
C VAL A 50 1.19 -0.46 -4.07
N GLY A 51 1.33 -1.64 -3.46
CA GLY A 51 2.49 -2.49 -3.71
C GLY A 51 2.56 -2.99 -5.14
N GLU A 52 1.42 -3.36 -5.71
CA GLU A 52 1.35 -3.83 -7.09
C GLU A 52 1.75 -2.73 -8.06
N ALA A 53 1.20 -1.53 -7.87
CA ALA A 53 1.52 -0.40 -8.74
C ALA A 53 2.99 0.00 -8.60
N ALA A 54 3.51 0.00 -7.37
CA ALA A 54 4.92 0.32 -7.13
C ALA A 54 5.84 -0.69 -7.83
N TYR A 55 5.48 -1.97 -7.77
CA TYR A 55 6.26 -3.02 -8.42
C TYR A 55 6.36 -2.80 -9.94
N LYS A 56 5.33 -2.21 -10.51
CA LYS A 56 5.27 -1.99 -11.96
C LYS A 56 5.84 -0.65 -12.42
N LEU A 57 6.33 0.17 -11.51
CA LEU A 57 7.02 1.40 -11.88
C LEU A 57 8.35 1.06 -12.56
N SER A 58 8.79 1.92 -13.49
CA SER A 58 10.05 1.70 -14.17
C SER A 58 11.21 1.86 -13.20
N SER A 59 12.33 1.15 -13.51
CA SER A 59 13.54 1.32 -12.70
C SER A 59 14.06 2.74 -12.79
N GLU A 60 13.91 3.38 -13.93
CA GLU A 60 14.32 4.76 -14.09
C GLU A 60 13.62 5.65 -13.07
N PHE A 61 12.32 5.46 -12.89
CA PHE A 61 11.55 6.26 -11.96
C PHE A 61 11.94 5.98 -10.52
N THR A 62 12.01 4.70 -10.13
CA THR A 62 12.33 4.35 -8.74
C THR A 62 13.75 4.74 -8.38
N ASP A 63 14.68 4.65 -9.33
CA ASP A 63 16.07 5.05 -9.10
C ASP A 63 16.19 6.56 -8.90
N SER A 64 15.33 7.34 -9.54
CA SER A 64 15.33 8.79 -9.39
C SER A 64 14.67 9.26 -8.09
N HIS A 65 13.96 8.37 -7.39
CA HIS A 65 13.20 8.74 -6.20
C HIS A 65 13.53 7.80 -5.05
N GLN A 66 14.81 7.67 -4.75
CA GLN A 66 15.29 6.71 -3.75
C GLN A 66 14.92 7.07 -2.31
N ASP A 67 14.40 8.26 -2.09
CA ASP A 67 13.89 8.66 -0.78
C ASP A 67 12.60 7.93 -0.41
N VAL A 68 11.95 7.27 -1.39
CA VAL A 68 10.76 6.47 -1.14
C VAL A 68 11.19 5.00 -0.93
N PRO A 69 10.69 4.34 0.13
CA PRO A 69 11.11 2.96 0.41
C PRO A 69 10.37 1.95 -0.46
N TRP A 70 10.67 1.96 -1.75
CA TRP A 70 10.00 1.10 -2.74
C TRP A 70 10.06 -0.38 -2.39
N ARG A 71 11.22 -0.83 -1.93
CA ARG A 71 11.40 -2.25 -1.58
C ARG A 71 10.43 -2.68 -0.48
N ASP A 72 10.28 -1.85 0.53
CA ASP A 72 9.39 -2.17 1.65
C ASP A 72 7.93 -2.15 1.21
N ILE A 73 7.57 -1.21 0.33
CA ILE A 73 6.22 -1.11 -0.20
C ILE A 73 5.87 -2.37 -0.99
N ILE A 74 6.78 -2.79 -1.86
CA ILE A 74 6.58 -3.97 -2.71
C ILE A 74 6.53 -5.23 -1.84
N LYS A 75 7.38 -5.30 -0.81
CA LYS A 75 7.41 -6.44 0.09
C LYS A 75 6.09 -6.59 0.84
N MET A 76 5.46 -5.48 1.20
CA MET A 76 4.18 -5.53 1.89
C MET A 76 3.11 -6.22 1.03
N ARG A 77 3.10 -5.92 -0.28
CA ARG A 77 2.19 -6.61 -1.20
C ARG A 77 2.43 -8.11 -1.18
N HIS A 78 3.71 -8.50 -1.21
CA HIS A 78 4.07 -9.92 -1.21
C HIS A 78 3.56 -10.61 0.06
N VAL A 79 3.72 -9.96 1.20
CA VAL A 79 3.25 -10.49 2.47
C VAL A 79 1.73 -10.64 2.48
N LEU A 80 1.02 -9.66 1.93
CA LEU A 80 -0.44 -9.72 1.87
C LEU A 80 -0.93 -10.88 1.03
N ILE A 81 -0.26 -11.17 -0.08
CA ILE A 81 -0.71 -12.22 -0.99
C ILE A 81 -0.32 -13.60 -0.50
N HIS A 82 0.89 -13.75 0.04
CA HIS A 82 1.45 -15.06 0.34
C HIS A 82 1.52 -15.39 1.82
N GLY A 83 1.29 -14.42 2.68
CA GLY A 83 1.41 -14.65 4.11
C GLY A 83 0.41 -13.84 4.93
N TYR A 84 -0.76 -13.56 4.37
CA TYR A 84 -1.71 -12.69 5.05
C TYR A 84 -2.14 -13.24 6.42
N TYR A 85 -2.16 -14.55 6.56
CA TYR A 85 -2.54 -15.19 7.81
C TYR A 85 -1.54 -14.91 8.93
N GLN A 86 -0.34 -14.46 8.58
CA GLN A 86 0.70 -14.09 9.55
C GLN A 86 0.72 -12.60 9.83
N LEU A 87 -0.14 -11.84 9.14
CA LEU A 87 -0.18 -10.41 9.34
C LEU A 87 -0.74 -10.06 10.70
N ASN A 88 -0.01 -9.20 11.36
CA ASN A 88 -0.40 -8.68 12.66
C ASN A 88 -1.09 -7.35 12.44
N SER A 89 -2.29 -7.19 13.01
CA SER A 89 -3.06 -5.96 12.88
C SER A 89 -2.28 -4.74 13.34
N LYS A 90 -1.49 -4.90 14.39
CA LYS A 90 -0.68 -3.80 14.91
C LYS A 90 0.37 -3.37 13.89
N THR A 91 1.04 -4.32 13.26
CA THR A 91 2.04 -4.03 12.25
C THR A 91 1.43 -3.29 11.07
N MET A 92 0.28 -3.75 10.59
CA MET A 92 -0.40 -3.11 9.48
C MET A 92 -0.85 -1.70 9.85
N TRP A 93 -1.42 -1.53 11.05
CA TRP A 93 -1.86 -0.22 11.51
C TRP A 93 -0.71 0.77 11.54
N MET A 94 0.42 0.35 12.09
CA MET A 94 1.61 1.21 12.16
C MET A 94 2.14 1.55 10.77
N THR A 95 2.02 0.62 9.83
CA THR A 95 2.46 0.85 8.46
C THR A 95 1.61 1.91 7.77
N ILE A 96 0.29 1.83 7.90
CA ILE A 96 -0.60 2.75 7.21
C ILE A 96 -0.66 4.13 7.86
N LYS A 97 -0.23 4.24 9.10
CA LYS A 97 -0.22 5.53 9.81
C LYS A 97 1.07 6.32 9.58
N LYS A 98 2.02 5.76 8.90
CA LYS A 98 3.26 6.47 8.60
C LYS A 98 3.09 7.58 7.60
#